data_168bbc67d97de159f5904f72f5f18ce6
#
_entry.id   168bbc67d97de159f5904f72f5f18ce6
#
_cell.length_a   1.000
_cell.length_b   1.000
_cell.length_c   1.000
_cell.angle_alpha   90.00
_cell.angle_beta   90.00
_cell.angle_gamma   90.00
#
_symmetry.space_group_name_H-M   'P 1'
#
loop_
_entity.id
_entity.type
_entity.pdbx_description
1 polymer ?
#
loop_
_entity_poly.entity_id
_entity_poly.type
_entity_poly.pdbx_seq_one_letter_code
_entity_poly.pdbx_strand_id
1 'polypeptide(L)'
;IYDYTAGLCVFMERDKLNETFDLEDDYYSGYFSDTEITDIRKKYIGSVVDLDALTKISRQLDVSMGSMMGMVNGFAIVIYMVLIYLLSKIIIEKNAQSISMVKILGYTNGEISRLYILSTSMVVVLCLLVSLPIETAVMKVLFREMMLSSISGWITLWIDPMIYVQMFAAGIITYGIVALLEFRRVKKVPMDEALKNVE
;
A
#
# COMPACT_ATOMS: atom_id res chain seq x y z
N ILE A 1 4.34 -16.94 24.83
CA ILE A 1 4.61 -15.55 24.38
C ILE A 1 3.77 -15.30 23.19
N TYR A 2 2.98 -14.30 23.27
CA TYR A 2 1.94 -14.09 22.30
C TYR A 2 1.99 -12.69 21.77
N ASP A 3 1.57 -12.53 20.53
CA ASP A 3 1.27 -11.28 19.90
C ASP A 3 0.21 -10.56 20.72
N TYR A 4 0.64 -9.84 21.73
CA TYR A 4 -0.29 -9.21 22.57
C TYR A 4 -0.03 -7.77 22.83
N THR A 5 -1.07 -7.09 22.75
CA THR A 5 -1.17 -5.66 22.89
C THR A 5 -1.25 -5.24 24.33
N ALA A 6 -0.53 -4.19 24.66
CA ALA A 6 -0.83 -3.22 25.69
C ALA A 6 -1.44 -3.74 27.01
N GLY A 7 -0.74 -4.56 27.76
CA GLY A 7 -1.11 -4.89 29.10
C GLY A 7 -0.31 -6.05 29.67
N LEU A 8 -0.01 -5.99 30.96
CA LEU A 8 0.57 -7.12 31.65
C LEU A 8 -0.55 -8.15 31.90
N CYS A 9 -0.50 -9.28 31.20
CA CYS A 9 -1.38 -10.40 31.44
C CYS A 9 -0.65 -11.46 32.23
N VAL A 10 -1.26 -11.91 33.32
CA VAL A 10 -0.76 -13.01 34.12
C VAL A 10 -1.75 -14.17 34.01
N PHE A 11 -1.26 -15.31 33.57
CA PHE A 11 -2.04 -16.54 33.51
C PHE A 11 -1.71 -17.36 34.75
N MET A 12 -2.71 -17.66 35.57
CA MET A 12 -2.59 -18.52 36.74
C MET A 12 -3.84 -19.35 36.94
N GLU A 13 -3.72 -20.39 37.74
CA GLU A 13 -4.85 -21.23 38.11
C GLU A 13 -5.88 -20.43 38.89
N ARG A 14 -7.18 -20.60 38.58
CA ARG A 14 -8.28 -19.83 39.18
C ARG A 14 -8.27 -19.89 40.69
N ASP A 15 -8.11 -21.10 41.26
CA ASP A 15 -8.18 -21.31 42.70
C ASP A 15 -7.05 -20.55 43.42
N LYS A 16 -5.86 -20.54 42.84
CA LYS A 16 -4.73 -19.73 43.35
C LYS A 16 -4.96 -18.24 43.21
N LEU A 17 -5.62 -17.82 42.14
CA LEU A 17 -5.97 -16.41 41.93
C LEU A 17 -6.95 -15.97 43.02
N ASN A 18 -8.01 -16.76 43.26
CA ASN A 18 -9.02 -16.46 44.25
C ASN A 18 -8.42 -16.40 45.66
N GLU A 19 -7.57 -17.36 46.01
CA GLU A 19 -6.84 -17.36 47.27
C GLU A 19 -5.89 -16.16 47.44
N THR A 20 -5.14 -15.81 46.36
CA THR A 20 -4.17 -14.72 46.40
C THR A 20 -4.84 -13.37 46.58
N PHE A 21 -6.01 -13.17 46.00
CA PHE A 21 -6.76 -11.91 46.05
C PHE A 21 -7.93 -11.89 47.03
N ASP A 22 -8.00 -12.89 47.89
CA ASP A 22 -9.05 -13.03 48.93
C ASP A 22 -10.47 -12.94 48.32
N LEU A 23 -10.68 -13.66 47.22
CA LEU A 23 -11.95 -13.74 46.51
C LEU A 23 -12.70 -15.00 46.96
N GLU A 24 -14.01 -15.08 46.69
CA GLU A 24 -14.80 -16.29 46.93
C GLU A 24 -14.23 -17.47 46.12
N ASP A 25 -14.27 -18.68 46.67
CA ASP A 25 -13.70 -19.90 46.04
C ASP A 25 -14.23 -20.14 44.63
N ASP A 26 -15.48 -19.80 44.38
CA ASP A 26 -16.14 -19.94 43.08
C ASP A 26 -16.19 -18.64 42.28
N TYR A 27 -15.39 -17.64 42.63
CA TYR A 27 -15.40 -16.35 41.92
C TYR A 27 -14.87 -16.48 40.51
N TYR A 28 -15.58 -15.85 39.57
CA TYR A 28 -15.16 -15.62 38.21
C TYR A 28 -15.82 -14.36 37.63
N SER A 29 -15.13 -13.68 36.74
CA SER A 29 -15.59 -12.40 36.17
C SER A 29 -16.35 -12.54 34.87
N GLY A 30 -16.34 -13.70 34.22
CA GLY A 30 -17.03 -13.89 32.96
C GLY A 30 -16.86 -15.27 32.34
N TYR A 31 -17.50 -15.46 31.21
CA TYR A 31 -17.48 -16.71 30.45
C TYR A 31 -16.94 -16.47 29.04
N PHE A 32 -16.22 -17.47 28.53
CA PHE A 32 -15.92 -17.58 27.10
C PHE A 32 -16.80 -18.67 26.51
N SER A 33 -17.42 -18.40 25.39
CA SER A 33 -18.27 -19.33 24.68
C SER A 33 -18.17 -19.16 23.19
N ASP A 34 -18.23 -20.26 22.45
CA ASP A 34 -18.29 -20.26 20.98
C ASP A 34 -19.70 -19.95 20.45
N THR A 35 -20.69 -19.96 21.36
CA THR A 35 -22.09 -19.69 21.04
C THR A 35 -22.64 -18.59 21.95
N GLU A 36 -23.64 -17.86 21.47
CA GLU A 36 -24.30 -16.84 22.29
C GLU A 36 -24.91 -17.42 23.52
N ILE A 37 -24.56 -16.89 24.71
CA ILE A 37 -25.10 -17.30 26.01
C ILE A 37 -26.42 -16.56 26.24
N THR A 38 -27.54 -17.28 26.22
CA THR A 38 -28.88 -16.68 26.29
C THR A 38 -29.61 -16.92 27.64
N ASP A 39 -29.10 -17.78 28.46
CA ASP A 39 -29.71 -18.24 29.73
C ASP A 39 -29.36 -17.35 30.94
N ILE A 40 -28.46 -16.37 30.78
CA ILE A 40 -28.12 -15.40 31.81
C ILE A 40 -29.06 -14.18 31.74
N ARG A 41 -29.64 -13.80 32.87
CA ARG A 41 -30.48 -12.59 32.92
C ARG A 41 -29.66 -11.34 32.65
N LYS A 42 -30.14 -10.49 31.79
CA LYS A 42 -29.45 -9.23 31.33
C LYS A 42 -28.94 -8.35 32.48
N LYS A 43 -29.58 -8.37 33.66
CA LYS A 43 -29.16 -7.59 34.81
C LYS A 43 -27.81 -8.02 35.41
N TYR A 44 -27.38 -9.24 35.10
CA TYR A 44 -26.08 -9.77 35.56
C TYR A 44 -24.99 -9.68 34.51
N ILE A 45 -25.31 -9.21 33.31
CA ILE A 45 -24.35 -9.04 32.22
C ILE A 45 -23.79 -7.62 32.26
N GLY A 46 -22.53 -7.48 32.65
CA GLY A 46 -21.83 -6.20 32.65
C GLY A 46 -21.47 -5.73 31.25
N SER A 47 -20.90 -6.62 30.44
CA SER A 47 -20.58 -6.36 29.04
C SER A 47 -20.51 -7.67 28.26
N VAL A 48 -20.84 -7.60 26.98
CA VAL A 48 -20.62 -8.68 26.02
C VAL A 48 -19.53 -8.23 25.08
N VAL A 49 -18.47 -9.03 24.97
CA VAL A 49 -17.35 -8.79 24.07
C VAL A 49 -17.46 -9.80 22.93
N ASP A 50 -18.09 -9.41 21.86
CA ASP A 50 -18.19 -10.17 20.62
C ASP A 50 -17.20 -9.66 19.56
N LEU A 51 -17.14 -10.37 18.44
CA LEU A 51 -16.26 -9.96 17.32
C LEU A 51 -16.61 -8.55 16.81
N ASP A 52 -17.89 -8.19 16.88
CA ASP A 52 -18.38 -6.88 16.43
C ASP A 52 -17.89 -5.77 17.36
N ALA A 53 -17.92 -5.99 18.68
CA ALA A 53 -17.37 -5.06 19.66
C ALA A 53 -15.85 -4.90 19.53
N LEU A 54 -15.13 -6.01 19.32
CA LEU A 54 -13.67 -6.00 19.12
C LEU A 54 -13.25 -5.25 17.83
N THR A 55 -13.99 -5.44 16.76
CA THR A 55 -13.69 -4.81 15.46
C THR A 55 -14.26 -3.39 15.32
N LYS A 56 -15.12 -2.95 16.24
CA LYS A 56 -15.75 -1.63 16.19
C LYS A 56 -14.73 -0.48 16.16
N ILE A 57 -13.69 -0.57 16.98
CA ILE A 57 -12.63 0.44 17.03
C ILE A 57 -11.86 0.44 15.70
N SER A 58 -11.51 -0.74 15.19
CA SER A 58 -10.83 -0.87 13.89
C SER A 58 -11.67 -0.27 12.76
N ARG A 59 -12.95 -0.59 12.68
CA ARG A 59 -13.87 -0.01 11.69
C ARG A 59 -14.02 1.51 11.82
N GLN A 60 -14.03 2.02 13.05
CA GLN A 60 -14.12 3.45 13.28
C GLN A 60 -12.83 4.18 12.86
N LEU A 61 -11.67 3.56 13.06
CA LEU A 61 -10.40 4.04 12.54
C LEU A 61 -10.36 4.01 11.01
N ASP A 62 -10.84 2.93 10.39
CA ASP A 62 -10.93 2.82 8.93
C ASP A 62 -11.79 3.95 8.32
N VAL A 63 -12.93 4.25 8.92
CA VAL A 63 -13.80 5.34 8.45
C VAL A 63 -13.15 6.71 8.65
N SER A 64 -12.52 6.96 9.80
CA SER A 64 -11.93 8.26 10.11
C SER A 64 -10.62 8.52 9.37
N MET A 65 -9.79 7.49 9.20
CA MET A 65 -8.49 7.60 8.53
C MET A 65 -8.54 7.29 7.03
N GLY A 66 -9.57 6.57 6.57
CA GLY A 66 -9.69 6.16 5.18
C GLY A 66 -9.75 7.34 4.21
N SER A 67 -10.45 8.41 4.55
CA SER A 67 -10.49 9.62 3.73
C SER A 67 -9.13 10.32 3.66
N MET A 68 -8.42 10.38 4.77
CA MET A 68 -7.07 10.95 4.83
C MET A 68 -6.08 10.12 4.01
N MET A 69 -6.14 8.78 4.12
CA MET A 69 -5.33 7.87 3.31
C MET A 69 -5.68 7.98 1.82
N GLY A 70 -6.95 8.17 1.49
CA GLY A 70 -7.39 8.44 0.12
C GLY A 70 -6.75 9.71 -0.46
N MET A 71 -6.67 10.78 0.30
CA MET A 71 -5.96 11.99 -0.13
C MET A 71 -4.47 11.75 -0.34
N VAL A 72 -3.79 11.07 0.59
CA VAL A 72 -2.36 10.74 0.47
C VAL A 72 -2.11 9.90 -0.78
N ASN A 73 -2.93 8.88 -1.03
CA ASN A 73 -2.85 8.08 -2.25
C ASN A 73 -3.07 8.91 -3.52
N GLY A 74 -4.03 9.83 -3.50
CA GLY A 74 -4.27 10.74 -4.61
C GLY A 74 -3.04 11.61 -4.92
N PHE A 75 -2.43 12.20 -3.90
CA PHE A 75 -1.19 12.95 -4.07
C PHE A 75 -0.04 12.09 -4.59
N ALA A 76 0.13 10.88 -4.07
CA ALA A 76 1.16 9.96 -4.52
C ALA A 76 1.01 9.61 -6.01
N ILE A 77 -0.20 9.34 -6.48
CA ILE A 77 -0.49 9.08 -7.90
C ILE A 77 -0.17 10.30 -8.77
N VAL A 78 -0.53 11.50 -8.32
CA VAL A 78 -0.22 12.74 -9.07
C VAL A 78 1.29 12.95 -9.17
N ILE A 79 2.02 12.81 -8.07
CA ILE A 79 3.49 12.92 -8.06
C ILE A 79 4.12 11.87 -8.97
N TYR A 80 3.69 10.63 -8.90
CA TYR A 80 4.14 9.54 -9.75
C TYR A 80 3.92 9.86 -11.24
N MET A 81 2.72 10.34 -11.59
CA MET A 81 2.38 10.76 -12.96
C MET A 81 3.32 11.88 -13.47
N VAL A 82 3.54 12.89 -12.64
CA VAL A 82 4.40 14.03 -12.99
C VAL A 82 5.84 13.57 -13.19
N LEU A 83 6.37 12.74 -12.30
CA LEU A 83 7.75 12.24 -12.39
C LEU A 83 7.97 11.41 -13.66
N ILE A 84 7.08 10.45 -13.95
CA ILE A 84 7.19 9.65 -15.19
C ILE A 84 7.05 10.54 -16.41
N TYR A 85 6.10 11.47 -16.42
CA TYR A 85 5.91 12.40 -17.52
C TYR A 85 7.15 13.26 -17.78
N LEU A 86 7.79 13.77 -16.71
CA LEU A 86 9.04 14.56 -16.84
C LEU A 86 10.19 13.71 -17.35
N LEU A 87 10.34 12.48 -16.81
CA LEU A 87 11.37 11.54 -17.25
C LEU A 87 11.21 11.21 -18.74
N SER A 88 10.00 10.86 -19.16
CA SER A 88 9.68 10.61 -20.55
C SER A 88 9.92 11.81 -21.46
N LYS A 89 9.59 13.02 -20.97
CA LYS A 89 9.88 14.25 -21.68
C LYS A 89 11.38 14.39 -21.95
N ILE A 90 12.20 14.22 -20.92
CA ILE A 90 13.66 14.32 -21.03
C ILE A 90 14.21 13.27 -22.01
N ILE A 91 13.73 12.02 -21.92
CA ILE A 91 14.15 10.94 -22.81
C ILE A 91 13.82 11.26 -24.26
N ILE A 92 12.61 11.72 -24.55
CA ILE A 92 12.18 12.06 -25.92
C ILE A 92 12.95 13.28 -26.46
N GLU A 93 13.14 14.33 -25.66
CA GLU A 93 13.89 15.51 -26.06
C GLU A 93 15.37 15.18 -26.31
N LYS A 94 15.98 14.36 -25.46
CA LYS A 94 17.37 13.92 -25.64
C LYS A 94 17.57 13.03 -26.87
N ASN A 95 16.53 12.32 -27.30
CA ASN A 95 16.56 11.47 -28.50
C ASN A 95 15.85 12.08 -29.69
N ALA A 96 15.49 13.38 -29.66
CA ALA A 96 14.71 14.03 -30.73
C ALA A 96 15.41 13.96 -32.08
N GLN A 97 16.73 14.11 -32.12
CA GLN A 97 17.54 13.99 -33.33
C GLN A 97 17.46 12.58 -33.93
N SER A 98 17.59 11.53 -33.10
CA SER A 98 17.46 10.15 -33.55
C SER A 98 16.05 9.83 -34.06
N ILE A 99 15.04 10.35 -33.37
CA ILE A 99 13.63 10.22 -33.76
C ILE A 99 13.39 10.90 -35.12
N SER A 100 13.92 12.09 -35.30
CA SER A 100 13.81 12.86 -36.55
C SER A 100 14.50 12.12 -37.70
N MET A 101 15.70 11.60 -37.49
CA MET A 101 16.44 10.82 -38.50
C MET A 101 15.66 9.56 -38.92
N VAL A 102 15.07 8.81 -38.00
CA VAL A 102 14.26 7.63 -38.29
C VAL A 102 12.99 8.02 -39.07
N LYS A 103 12.39 9.19 -38.78
CA LYS A 103 11.27 9.72 -39.57
C LYS A 103 11.67 10.03 -41.01
N ILE A 104 12.84 10.61 -41.23
CA ILE A 104 13.38 10.90 -42.59
C ILE A 104 13.59 9.57 -43.35
N LEU A 105 14.00 8.49 -42.69
CA LEU A 105 14.14 7.18 -43.28
C LEU A 105 12.79 6.49 -43.63
N GLY A 106 11.66 7.15 -43.37
CA GLY A 106 10.34 6.72 -43.80
C GLY A 106 9.56 5.89 -42.76
N TYR A 107 10.05 5.76 -41.53
CA TYR A 107 9.31 5.11 -40.48
C TYR A 107 8.10 5.93 -40.05
N THR A 108 6.99 5.26 -39.78
CA THR A 108 5.76 5.92 -39.33
C THR A 108 5.86 6.35 -37.87
N ASN A 109 5.13 7.40 -37.52
CA ASN A 109 5.05 7.87 -36.11
C ASN A 109 4.60 6.76 -35.16
N GLY A 110 3.77 5.80 -35.62
CA GLY A 110 3.31 4.66 -34.82
C GLY A 110 4.42 3.67 -34.49
N GLU A 111 5.25 3.35 -35.46
CA GLU A 111 6.38 2.42 -35.28
C GLU A 111 7.41 3.01 -34.32
N ILE A 112 7.76 4.26 -34.49
CA ILE A 112 8.70 4.98 -33.63
C ILE A 112 8.15 5.04 -32.18
N SER A 113 6.90 5.48 -32.02
CA SER A 113 6.27 5.57 -30.70
C SER A 113 6.20 4.21 -30.02
N ARG A 114 5.87 3.17 -30.77
CA ARG A 114 5.81 1.80 -30.24
C ARG A 114 7.16 1.34 -29.69
N LEU A 115 8.25 1.64 -30.37
CA LEU A 115 9.59 1.29 -29.93
C LEU A 115 9.95 1.96 -28.60
N TYR A 116 9.73 3.28 -28.51
CA TYR A 116 10.03 4.05 -27.28
C TYR A 116 9.11 3.68 -26.13
N ILE A 117 7.80 3.56 -26.36
CA ILE A 117 6.84 3.19 -25.32
C ILE A 117 7.09 1.77 -24.84
N LEU A 118 7.41 0.81 -25.72
CA LEU A 118 7.72 -0.56 -25.33
C LEU A 118 8.94 -0.62 -24.40
N SER A 119 10.01 0.11 -24.76
CA SER A 119 11.22 0.19 -23.96
C SER A 119 10.94 0.78 -22.58
N THR A 120 10.24 1.91 -22.52
CA THR A 120 9.85 2.54 -21.24
C THR A 120 8.92 1.64 -20.43
N SER A 121 7.96 0.98 -21.08
CA SER A 121 7.03 0.06 -20.43
C SER A 121 7.76 -1.10 -19.74
N MET A 122 8.74 -1.70 -20.40
CA MET A 122 9.53 -2.79 -19.79
C MET A 122 10.24 -2.32 -18.52
N VAL A 123 10.85 -1.14 -18.57
CA VAL A 123 11.54 -0.56 -17.39
C VAL A 123 10.54 -0.30 -16.27
N VAL A 124 9.39 0.31 -16.56
CA VAL A 124 8.36 0.61 -15.55
C VAL A 124 7.83 -0.66 -14.90
N VAL A 125 7.51 -1.69 -15.69
CA VAL A 125 7.03 -2.97 -15.15
C VAL A 125 8.09 -3.62 -14.26
N LEU A 126 9.35 -3.66 -14.70
CA LEU A 126 10.45 -4.19 -13.89
C LEU A 126 10.64 -3.40 -12.59
N CYS A 127 10.62 -2.07 -12.66
CA CYS A 127 10.72 -1.22 -11.48
C CYS A 127 9.56 -1.45 -10.51
N LEU A 128 8.32 -1.58 -10.99
CA LEU A 128 7.16 -1.88 -10.16
C LEU A 128 7.31 -3.25 -9.47
N LEU A 129 7.74 -4.28 -10.19
CA LEU A 129 7.96 -5.60 -9.61
C LEU A 129 9.06 -5.61 -8.54
N VAL A 130 10.12 -4.83 -8.73
CA VAL A 130 11.23 -4.73 -7.77
C VAL A 130 10.86 -3.83 -6.58
N SER A 131 10.08 -2.79 -6.79
CA SER A 131 9.70 -1.86 -5.72
C SER A 131 8.81 -2.51 -4.65
N LEU A 132 7.89 -3.40 -5.02
CA LEU A 132 6.96 -4.04 -4.08
C LEU A 132 7.66 -4.80 -2.93
N PRO A 133 8.64 -5.71 -3.19
CA PRO A 133 9.36 -6.36 -2.11
C PRO A 133 10.24 -5.40 -1.31
N ILE A 134 10.83 -4.39 -1.93
CA ILE A 134 11.62 -3.37 -1.24
C ILE A 134 10.74 -2.57 -0.29
N GLU A 135 9.59 -2.11 -0.76
CA GLU A 135 8.61 -1.38 0.05
C GLU A 135 8.13 -2.20 1.24
N THR A 136 7.85 -3.49 1.02
CA THR A 136 7.50 -4.42 2.10
C THR A 136 8.60 -4.55 3.15
N ALA A 137 9.86 -4.64 2.72
CA ALA A 137 11.00 -4.72 3.63
C ALA A 137 11.16 -3.43 4.44
N VAL A 138 11.07 -2.27 3.79
CA VAL A 138 11.10 -0.96 4.45
C VAL A 138 9.96 -0.82 5.46
N MET A 139 8.73 -1.20 5.07
CA MET A 139 7.55 -1.12 5.94
C MET A 139 7.70 -2.00 7.18
N LYS A 140 8.22 -3.22 7.03
CA LYS A 140 8.50 -4.11 8.18
C LYS A 140 9.51 -3.52 9.15
N VAL A 141 10.56 -2.89 8.64
CA VAL A 141 11.58 -2.23 9.48
C VAL A 141 10.98 -1.03 10.20
N LEU A 142 10.29 -0.15 9.49
CA LEU A 142 9.67 1.04 10.09
C LEU A 142 8.63 0.66 11.15
N PHE A 143 7.78 -0.32 10.85
CA PHE A 143 6.78 -0.80 11.77
C PHE A 143 7.40 -1.39 13.04
N ARG A 144 8.47 -2.18 12.89
CA ARG A 144 9.21 -2.73 14.02
C ARG A 144 9.78 -1.63 14.92
N GLU A 145 10.46 -0.64 14.36
CA GLU A 145 11.04 0.46 15.13
C GLU A 145 9.96 1.29 15.83
N MET A 146 8.86 1.54 15.15
CA MET A 146 7.72 2.25 15.72
C MET A 146 7.10 1.46 16.89
N MET A 147 6.94 0.14 16.76
CA MET A 147 6.41 -0.71 17.82
C MET A 147 7.33 -0.72 19.03
N LEU A 148 8.64 -0.91 18.83
CA LEU A 148 9.61 -0.93 19.92
C LEU A 148 9.70 0.39 20.69
N SER A 149 9.43 1.51 20.03
CA SER A 149 9.50 2.83 20.66
C SER A 149 8.21 3.28 21.34
N SER A 150 7.06 2.75 20.92
CA SER A 150 5.75 3.33 21.29
C SER A 150 4.86 2.38 22.09
N ILE A 151 5.08 1.08 22.04
CA ILE A 151 4.19 0.08 22.62
C ILE A 151 4.98 -0.97 23.42
N SER A 152 4.49 -1.28 24.64
CA SER A 152 5.05 -2.34 25.49
C SER A 152 4.53 -3.73 25.11
N GLY A 153 4.61 -4.09 23.83
CA GLY A 153 4.11 -5.36 23.32
C GLY A 153 4.54 -5.57 21.88
N TRP A 154 4.16 -6.69 21.28
CA TRP A 154 4.45 -7.02 19.90
C TRP A 154 3.15 -7.25 19.12
N ILE A 155 2.98 -6.51 18.04
CA ILE A 155 1.90 -6.72 17.07
C ILE A 155 2.55 -7.11 15.75
N THR A 156 2.09 -8.21 15.16
CA THR A 156 2.60 -8.67 13.87
C THR A 156 2.01 -7.83 12.75
N LEU A 157 2.88 -7.29 11.90
CA LEU A 157 2.44 -6.62 10.68
C LEU A 157 1.97 -7.67 9.66
N TRP A 158 0.68 -7.70 9.40
CA TRP A 158 0.07 -8.47 8.33
C TRP A 158 -0.33 -7.54 7.19
N ILE A 159 0.14 -7.82 5.98
CA ILE A 159 -0.23 -7.09 4.77
C ILE A 159 -1.00 -8.06 3.87
N ASP A 160 -2.24 -7.73 3.56
CA ASP A 160 -3.07 -8.54 2.67
C ASP A 160 -2.41 -8.62 1.28
N PRO A 161 -2.20 -9.83 0.72
CA PRO A 161 -1.67 -10.01 -0.62
C PRO A 161 -2.43 -9.24 -1.70
N MET A 162 -3.72 -9.00 -1.51
CA MET A 162 -4.55 -8.24 -2.44
C MET A 162 -4.10 -6.78 -2.58
N ILE A 163 -3.49 -6.21 -1.55
CA ILE A 163 -2.93 -4.85 -1.58
C ILE A 163 -1.83 -4.75 -2.64
N TYR A 164 -0.95 -5.75 -2.75
CA TYR A 164 0.12 -5.75 -3.76
C TYR A 164 -0.45 -5.76 -5.19
N VAL A 165 -1.52 -6.52 -5.40
CA VAL A 165 -2.21 -6.54 -6.71
C VAL A 165 -2.82 -5.18 -7.02
N GLN A 166 -3.45 -4.54 -6.04
CA GLN A 166 -4.03 -3.20 -6.20
C GLN A 166 -2.95 -2.14 -6.48
N MET A 167 -1.84 -2.18 -5.76
CA MET A 167 -0.71 -1.26 -5.97
C MET A 167 -0.10 -1.43 -7.37
N PHE A 168 0.13 -2.67 -7.79
CA PHE A 168 0.65 -2.96 -9.11
C PHE A 168 -0.32 -2.50 -10.21
N ALA A 169 -1.61 -2.81 -10.07
CA ALA A 169 -2.64 -2.38 -11.01
C ALA A 169 -2.74 -0.84 -11.10
N ALA A 170 -2.73 -0.15 -9.96
CA ALA A 170 -2.74 1.31 -9.91
C ALA A 170 -1.51 1.89 -10.62
N GLY A 171 -0.31 1.33 -10.41
CA GLY A 171 0.92 1.71 -11.07
C GLY A 171 0.84 1.56 -12.60
N ILE A 172 0.34 0.42 -13.07
CA ILE A 172 0.18 0.15 -14.51
C ILE A 172 -0.88 1.07 -15.15
N ILE A 173 -2.01 1.28 -14.49
CA ILE A 173 -3.07 2.18 -15.00
C ILE A 173 -2.54 3.62 -15.11
N THR A 174 -1.87 4.09 -14.07
CA THR A 174 -1.28 5.44 -14.05
C THR A 174 -0.22 5.59 -15.16
N TYR A 175 0.66 4.58 -15.32
CA TYR A 175 1.61 4.58 -16.42
C TYR A 175 0.92 4.58 -17.80
N GLY A 176 -0.17 3.82 -17.96
CA GLY A 176 -0.94 3.81 -19.21
C GLY A 176 -1.41 5.20 -19.64
N ILE A 177 -1.85 6.03 -18.69
CA ILE A 177 -2.23 7.42 -18.95
C ILE A 177 -1.02 8.22 -19.46
N VAL A 178 0.14 8.04 -18.82
CA VAL A 178 1.37 8.72 -19.24
C VAL A 178 1.83 8.24 -20.63
N ALA A 179 1.76 6.93 -20.90
CA ALA A 179 2.11 6.37 -22.21
C ALA A 179 1.27 6.96 -23.36
N LEU A 180 0.01 7.28 -23.11
CA LEU A 180 -0.84 8.00 -24.07
C LEU A 180 -0.32 9.42 -24.35
N LEU A 181 0.19 10.10 -23.33
CA LEU A 181 0.80 11.43 -23.47
C LEU A 181 2.14 11.35 -24.21
N GLU A 182 2.94 10.33 -23.94
CA GLU A 182 4.21 10.04 -24.64
C GLU A 182 3.96 9.82 -26.14
N PHE A 183 2.98 9.00 -26.50
CA PHE A 183 2.60 8.76 -27.88
C PHE A 183 2.31 10.06 -28.63
N ARG A 184 1.54 10.97 -28.03
CA ARG A 184 1.23 12.28 -28.61
C ARG A 184 2.48 13.15 -28.75
N ARG A 185 3.44 13.02 -27.85
CA ARG A 185 4.67 13.82 -27.84
C ARG A 185 5.65 13.37 -28.93
N VAL A 186 5.89 12.04 -29.06
CA VAL A 186 6.73 11.50 -30.14
C VAL A 186 6.21 11.92 -31.52
N LYS A 187 4.89 11.94 -31.69
CA LYS A 187 4.25 12.41 -32.92
C LYS A 187 4.57 13.87 -33.24
N LYS A 188 4.75 14.72 -32.21
CA LYS A 188 5.03 16.17 -32.38
C LYS A 188 6.49 16.49 -32.64
N VAL A 189 7.44 15.57 -32.56
CA VAL A 189 8.84 15.80 -32.87
C VAL A 189 8.95 16.11 -34.38
N PRO A 190 9.46 17.30 -34.78
CA PRO A 190 9.54 17.69 -36.16
C PRO A 190 10.64 16.93 -36.91
N MET A 191 10.54 16.82 -38.24
CA MET A 191 11.53 16.12 -39.09
C MET A 191 12.81 16.93 -39.30
N ASP A 192 12.74 18.24 -39.11
CA ASP A 192 13.87 19.16 -39.30
C ASP A 192 14.85 19.23 -38.13
N GLU A 193 14.50 18.62 -36.99
CA GLU A 193 15.35 18.59 -35.79
C GLU A 193 16.71 17.89 -36.07
N ALA A 194 16.73 16.91 -36.98
CA ALA A 194 17.95 16.23 -37.37
C ALA A 194 18.93 17.13 -38.15
N LEU A 195 18.43 18.21 -38.77
CA LEU A 195 19.21 19.11 -39.61
C LEU A 195 19.75 20.34 -38.85
N LYS A 196 19.17 20.66 -37.68
CA LYS A 196 19.54 21.85 -36.89
C LYS A 196 20.92 21.80 -36.24
N ASN A 197 21.53 20.64 -36.09
CA ASN A 197 22.84 20.46 -35.43
C ASN A 197 23.97 20.08 -36.43
N VAL A 198 23.83 20.39 -37.70
CA VAL A 198 24.87 20.15 -38.71
C VAL A 198 25.67 21.42 -39.01
N GLU A 199 25.36 22.53 -38.32
CA GLU A 199 26.17 23.76 -38.33
C GLU A 199 26.97 23.79 -36.97
#